data_5348661c113ecf356c04487a25c8afbc
#
_entry.id   5348661c113ecf356c04487a25c8afbc
#
_cell.length_a   1.000
_cell.length_b   1.000
_cell.length_c   1.000
_cell.angle_alpha   90.00
_cell.angle_beta   90.00
_cell.angle_gamma   90.00
#
_symmetry.space_group_name_H-M   'P 1'
#
loop_
_entity.id
_entity.type
_entity.pdbx_description
1 polymer ?
#
loop_
_entity_poly.entity_id
_entity_poly.type
_entity_poly.pdbx_seq_one_letter_code
_entity_poly.pdbx_strand_id
1 'polypeptide(L)'
;LGVGLATLAVPLALAAQATASVFALEGAGLAWLGLRQQRRLPQFAGAGLQLAAAVAFAIARANGVDAGMMVANGNFMSALLIALAGFASARAYRDAGHDTPALAYYGWGLAWWLLNGIHEIDAYLLPRIAPDALLAFAALTGWLAAEVHRRRPAGALAVSTLGALVAAAPLALWQSEAHAQPFAGHGLWAWLAFALLGVRSLLCLRDSGHRAAAAAQFTWWLVWALTGSLLLDWLGGRIAGLADGWRQALVALPWLLLAMLALYRWRWLSMPLGERFDGWRERLLAVVFAMLGLWWVAALLRAGGAAPLPWVPLLNPLELVQLAALVLA
;
A
#
# COMPACT_ATOMS: atom_id res chain seq x y z
N LEU A 1 -24.75 3.50 -37.15
CA LEU A 1 -26.11 3.80 -36.65
C LEU A 1 -26.54 2.73 -35.61
N GLY A 2 -26.44 1.42 -35.91
CA GLY A 2 -26.92 0.33 -35.03
C GLY A 2 -26.24 0.30 -33.64
N VAL A 3 -24.93 0.50 -33.58
CA VAL A 3 -24.18 0.55 -32.30
C VAL A 3 -24.62 1.79 -31.48
N GLY A 4 -24.77 2.96 -32.11
CA GLY A 4 -25.20 4.18 -31.42
C GLY A 4 -26.63 4.09 -30.86
N LEU A 5 -27.55 3.44 -31.57
CA LEU A 5 -28.90 3.19 -31.08
C LEU A 5 -28.95 2.17 -29.94
N ALA A 6 -28.15 1.11 -30.03
CA ALA A 6 -27.99 0.13 -28.93
C ALA A 6 -27.44 0.78 -27.67
N THR A 7 -26.42 1.65 -27.80
CA THR A 7 -25.81 2.36 -26.65
C THR A 7 -26.78 3.34 -25.99
N LEU A 8 -27.71 3.96 -26.75
CA LEU A 8 -28.78 4.83 -26.22
C LEU A 8 -29.93 4.03 -25.58
N ALA A 9 -30.18 2.80 -26.02
CA ALA A 9 -31.24 1.96 -25.46
C ALA A 9 -30.87 1.44 -24.04
N VAL A 10 -29.58 1.29 -23.74
CA VAL A 10 -29.10 0.77 -22.45
C VAL A 10 -29.49 1.66 -21.26
N PRO A 11 -29.27 3.00 -21.26
CA PRO A 11 -29.70 3.85 -20.15
C PRO A 11 -31.20 3.97 -19.99
N LEU A 12 -31.98 3.69 -21.04
CA LEU A 12 -33.45 3.72 -21.00
C LEU A 12 -34.05 2.43 -20.42
N ALA A 13 -33.31 1.30 -20.49
CA ALA A 13 -33.78 -0.02 -20.09
C ALA A 13 -33.24 -0.51 -18.75
N LEU A 14 -32.13 0.06 -18.26
CA LEU A 14 -31.41 -0.44 -17.09
C LEU A 14 -31.37 0.61 -15.99
N ALA A 15 -31.27 0.13 -14.72
CA ALA A 15 -30.90 0.99 -13.61
C ALA A 15 -29.51 1.65 -13.87
N ALA A 16 -29.32 2.88 -13.41
CA ALA A 16 -28.12 3.67 -13.70
C ALA A 16 -26.80 2.95 -13.33
N GLN A 17 -26.80 2.12 -12.29
CA GLN A 17 -25.66 1.27 -11.89
C GLN A 17 -25.34 0.20 -12.95
N ALA A 18 -26.37 -0.48 -13.48
CA ALA A 18 -26.19 -1.46 -14.55
C ALA A 18 -25.69 -0.79 -15.84
N THR A 19 -26.17 0.42 -16.14
CA THR A 19 -25.70 1.25 -17.26
C THR A 19 -24.20 1.55 -17.15
N ALA A 20 -23.71 1.94 -15.98
CA ALA A 20 -22.28 2.19 -15.75
C ALA A 20 -21.43 0.95 -16.03
N SER A 21 -21.88 -0.20 -15.56
CA SER A 21 -21.20 -1.48 -15.77
C SER A 21 -21.13 -1.87 -17.26
N VAL A 22 -22.25 -1.74 -17.98
CA VAL A 22 -22.31 -2.05 -19.41
C VAL A 22 -21.40 -1.12 -20.21
N PHE A 23 -21.46 0.20 -19.99
CA PHE A 23 -20.60 1.16 -20.67
C PHE A 23 -19.12 0.89 -20.43
N ALA A 24 -18.72 0.50 -19.21
CA ALA A 24 -17.33 0.15 -18.91
C ALA A 24 -16.87 -1.07 -19.72
N LEU A 25 -17.66 -2.13 -19.76
CA LEU A 25 -17.35 -3.36 -20.48
C LEU A 25 -17.37 -3.17 -22.01
N GLU A 26 -18.37 -2.49 -22.55
CA GLU A 26 -18.43 -2.12 -23.97
C GLU A 26 -17.25 -1.24 -24.36
N GLY A 27 -16.88 -0.27 -23.51
CA GLY A 27 -15.73 0.59 -23.72
C GLY A 27 -14.41 -0.19 -23.82
N ALA A 28 -14.20 -1.18 -22.94
CA ALA A 28 -13.04 -2.07 -23.03
C ALA A 28 -13.08 -2.95 -24.28
N GLY A 29 -14.25 -3.47 -24.63
CA GLY A 29 -14.45 -4.27 -25.84
C GLY A 29 -14.16 -3.49 -27.14
N LEU A 30 -14.64 -2.24 -27.23
CA LEU A 30 -14.38 -1.36 -28.38
C LEU A 30 -12.90 -0.96 -28.46
N ALA A 31 -12.24 -0.67 -27.34
CA ALA A 31 -10.81 -0.38 -27.30
C ALA A 31 -10.02 -1.58 -27.86
N TRP A 32 -10.32 -2.79 -27.36
CA TRP A 32 -9.67 -4.02 -27.82
C TRP A 32 -9.93 -4.30 -29.31
N LEU A 33 -11.18 -4.15 -29.78
CA LEU A 33 -11.55 -4.35 -31.20
C LEU A 33 -10.84 -3.33 -32.09
N GLY A 34 -10.80 -2.05 -31.67
CA GLY A 34 -10.12 -0.96 -32.37
C GLY A 34 -8.62 -1.22 -32.52
N LEU A 35 -7.97 -1.78 -31.50
CA LEU A 35 -6.57 -2.20 -31.57
C LEU A 35 -6.37 -3.34 -32.57
N ARG A 36 -7.23 -4.38 -32.55
CA ARG A 36 -7.14 -5.49 -33.50
C ARG A 36 -7.35 -5.07 -34.95
N GLN A 37 -8.24 -4.12 -35.17
CA GLN A 37 -8.54 -3.58 -36.49
C GLN A 37 -7.63 -2.44 -36.92
N GLN A 38 -6.73 -1.99 -36.06
CA GLN A 38 -5.88 -0.79 -36.24
C GLN A 38 -6.67 0.48 -36.60
N ARG A 39 -7.90 0.58 -36.07
CA ARG A 39 -8.81 1.73 -36.27
C ARG A 39 -8.86 2.59 -35.02
N ARG A 40 -8.61 3.89 -35.17
CA ARG A 40 -8.64 4.85 -34.05
C ARG A 40 -10.04 5.17 -33.54
N LEU A 41 -11.06 5.20 -34.45
CA LEU A 41 -12.41 5.58 -34.06
C LEU A 41 -13.01 4.68 -32.98
N PRO A 42 -12.96 3.32 -33.06
CA PRO A 42 -13.43 2.47 -31.97
C PRO A 42 -12.61 2.63 -30.69
N GLN A 43 -11.32 2.94 -30.78
CA GLN A 43 -10.48 3.19 -29.59
C GLN A 43 -10.95 4.45 -28.84
N PHE A 44 -11.22 5.55 -29.56
CA PHE A 44 -11.77 6.78 -28.96
C PHE A 44 -13.19 6.58 -28.42
N ALA A 45 -14.04 5.85 -29.16
CA ALA A 45 -15.38 5.51 -28.70
C ALA A 45 -15.32 4.67 -27.40
N GLY A 46 -14.37 3.72 -27.32
CA GLY A 46 -14.14 2.94 -26.12
C GLY A 46 -13.72 3.78 -24.91
N ALA A 47 -12.84 4.76 -25.13
CA ALA A 47 -12.44 5.72 -24.08
C ALA A 47 -13.63 6.57 -23.64
N GLY A 48 -14.42 7.09 -24.59
CA GLY A 48 -15.64 7.85 -24.32
C GLY A 48 -16.66 7.07 -23.49
N LEU A 49 -16.85 5.77 -23.79
CA LEU A 49 -17.75 4.93 -23.00
C LEU A 49 -17.23 4.67 -21.57
N GLN A 50 -15.93 4.50 -21.37
CA GLN A 50 -15.41 4.38 -20.00
C GLN A 50 -15.58 5.67 -19.19
N LEU A 51 -15.44 6.84 -19.81
CA LEU A 51 -15.77 8.11 -19.16
C LEU A 51 -17.27 8.24 -18.87
N ALA A 52 -18.12 7.84 -19.83
CA ALA A 52 -19.57 7.81 -19.65
C ALA A 52 -19.98 6.85 -18.53
N ALA A 53 -19.29 5.72 -18.37
CA ALA A 53 -19.48 4.79 -17.25
C ALA A 53 -19.22 5.46 -15.89
N ALA A 54 -18.15 6.25 -15.78
CA ALA A 54 -17.84 7.01 -14.57
C ALA A 54 -18.93 8.06 -14.25
N VAL A 55 -19.41 8.78 -15.26
CA VAL A 55 -20.49 9.75 -15.11
C VAL A 55 -21.79 9.06 -14.69
N ALA A 56 -22.16 7.96 -15.35
CA ALA A 56 -23.34 7.17 -15.01
C ALA A 56 -23.27 6.63 -13.57
N PHE A 57 -22.10 6.16 -13.15
CA PHE A 57 -21.86 5.74 -11.77
C PHE A 57 -22.03 6.90 -10.78
N ALA A 58 -21.48 8.08 -11.07
CA ALA A 58 -21.60 9.25 -10.20
C ALA A 58 -23.05 9.70 -10.05
N ILE A 59 -23.83 9.70 -11.15
CA ILE A 59 -25.25 10.02 -11.13
C ILE A 59 -26.04 8.97 -10.32
N ALA A 60 -25.75 7.68 -10.54
CA ALA A 60 -26.41 6.59 -9.82
C ALA A 60 -26.19 6.73 -8.30
N ARG A 61 -24.96 7.04 -7.91
CA ARG A 61 -24.58 7.22 -6.50
C ARG A 61 -25.25 8.45 -5.88
N ALA A 62 -25.37 9.56 -6.60
CA ALA A 62 -26.04 10.77 -6.12
C ALA A 62 -27.54 10.58 -5.86
N ASN A 63 -28.17 9.66 -6.58
CA ASN A 63 -29.63 9.43 -6.56
C ASN A 63 -30.06 8.17 -5.76
N GLY A 64 -29.13 7.35 -5.29
CA GLY A 64 -29.43 6.06 -4.66
C GLY A 64 -28.91 5.93 -3.24
N VAL A 65 -29.69 5.27 -2.39
CA VAL A 65 -29.24 4.75 -1.10
C VAL A 65 -28.77 3.31 -1.34
N ASP A 66 -27.52 3.01 -1.00
CA ASP A 66 -27.01 1.65 -1.07
C ASP A 66 -27.67 0.79 0.02
N ALA A 67 -28.63 -0.02 -0.39
CA ALA A 67 -29.27 -1.01 0.46
C ALA A 67 -28.62 -2.39 0.22
N GLY A 68 -27.37 -2.55 0.60
CA GLY A 68 -26.63 -3.79 0.38
C GLY A 68 -25.70 -4.14 1.54
N MET A 69 -25.16 -5.35 1.50
CA MET A 69 -24.07 -5.77 2.39
C MET A 69 -22.72 -5.34 1.82
N MET A 70 -21.72 -5.23 2.69
CA MET A 70 -20.35 -5.00 2.28
C MET A 70 -19.94 -5.92 1.13
N VAL A 71 -19.34 -5.38 0.07
CA VAL A 71 -18.92 -6.08 -1.17
C VAL A 71 -20.10 -6.60 -2.04
N ALA A 72 -21.25 -6.86 -1.43
CA ALA A 72 -22.43 -7.39 -2.14
C ALA A 72 -23.49 -6.30 -2.39
N ASN A 73 -23.05 -5.16 -2.91
CA ASN A 73 -23.90 -4.02 -3.27
C ASN A 73 -23.64 -3.56 -4.71
N GLY A 74 -24.63 -2.86 -5.30
CA GLY A 74 -24.58 -2.43 -6.70
C GLY A 74 -23.48 -1.42 -7.00
N ASN A 75 -23.16 -0.53 -6.06
CA ASN A 75 -22.11 0.46 -6.21
C ASN A 75 -20.73 -0.21 -6.23
N PHE A 76 -20.46 -1.14 -5.30
CA PHE A 76 -19.22 -1.90 -5.29
C PHE A 76 -19.00 -2.66 -6.59
N MET A 77 -20.02 -3.39 -7.03
CA MET A 77 -19.91 -4.21 -8.25
C MET A 77 -19.73 -3.35 -9.50
N SER A 78 -20.40 -2.21 -9.61
CA SER A 78 -20.24 -1.31 -10.74
C SER A 78 -18.86 -0.67 -10.79
N ALA A 79 -18.36 -0.18 -9.65
CA ALA A 79 -17.01 0.38 -9.56
C ALA A 79 -15.93 -0.68 -9.82
N LEU A 80 -16.12 -1.92 -9.34
CA LEU A 80 -15.24 -3.04 -9.63
C LEU A 80 -15.20 -3.34 -11.13
N LEU A 81 -16.34 -3.35 -11.82
CA LEU A 81 -16.39 -3.59 -13.27
C LEU A 81 -15.71 -2.47 -14.06
N ILE A 82 -15.84 -1.20 -13.63
CA ILE A 82 -15.11 -0.08 -14.25
C ILE A 82 -13.59 -0.28 -14.04
N ALA A 83 -13.14 -0.69 -12.84
CA ALA A 83 -11.73 -0.97 -12.57
C ALA A 83 -11.21 -2.10 -13.47
N LEU A 84 -11.94 -3.21 -13.56
CA LEU A 84 -11.55 -4.37 -14.37
C LEU A 84 -11.54 -4.03 -15.87
N ALA A 85 -12.50 -3.22 -16.36
CA ALA A 85 -12.51 -2.71 -17.72
C ALA A 85 -11.27 -1.85 -18.02
N GLY A 86 -10.86 -1.00 -17.07
CA GLY A 86 -9.62 -0.23 -17.13
C GLY A 86 -8.40 -1.13 -17.24
N PHE A 87 -8.26 -2.14 -16.38
CA PHE A 87 -7.15 -3.10 -16.44
C PHE A 87 -7.14 -3.94 -17.72
N ALA A 88 -8.31 -4.35 -18.20
CA ALA A 88 -8.44 -5.07 -19.48
C ALA A 88 -7.96 -4.22 -20.66
N SER A 89 -8.38 -2.94 -20.69
CA SER A 89 -7.92 -1.97 -21.70
C SER A 89 -6.42 -1.73 -21.62
N ALA A 90 -5.88 -1.51 -20.40
CA ALA A 90 -4.45 -1.35 -20.16
C ALA A 90 -3.65 -2.51 -20.73
N ARG A 91 -4.13 -3.73 -20.50
CA ARG A 91 -3.52 -4.94 -21.04
C ARG A 91 -3.56 -4.96 -22.55
N ALA A 92 -4.72 -4.68 -23.17
CA ALA A 92 -4.89 -4.69 -24.62
C ALA A 92 -3.96 -3.70 -25.32
N TYR A 93 -3.84 -2.47 -24.79
CA TYR A 93 -2.93 -1.46 -25.31
C TYR A 93 -1.48 -1.85 -25.16
N ARG A 94 -1.11 -2.47 -24.04
CA ARG A 94 0.25 -2.94 -23.80
C ARG A 94 0.61 -4.09 -24.74
N ASP A 95 -0.27 -5.07 -24.92
CA ASP A 95 -0.05 -6.21 -25.84
C ASP A 95 0.06 -5.70 -27.31
N ALA A 96 -0.48 -4.53 -27.62
CA ALA A 96 -0.36 -3.83 -28.90
C ALA A 96 0.87 -2.89 -28.99
N GLY A 97 1.72 -2.80 -27.96
CA GLY A 97 2.93 -1.96 -27.93
C GLY A 97 2.68 -0.47 -27.66
N HIS A 98 1.52 -0.10 -27.13
CA HIS A 98 1.16 1.29 -26.83
C HIS A 98 1.26 1.57 -25.32
N ASP A 99 2.48 1.86 -24.83
CA ASP A 99 2.76 1.99 -23.40
C ASP A 99 2.05 3.18 -22.72
N THR A 100 1.95 4.35 -23.41
CA THR A 100 1.30 5.53 -22.82
C THR A 100 -0.19 5.33 -22.55
N PRO A 101 -1.01 4.90 -23.53
CA PRO A 101 -2.41 4.56 -23.24
C PRO A 101 -2.55 3.41 -22.23
N ALA A 102 -1.66 2.40 -22.29
CA ALA A 102 -1.67 1.30 -21.34
C ALA A 102 -1.49 1.80 -19.90
N LEU A 103 -0.56 2.72 -19.66
CA LEU A 103 -0.33 3.33 -18.35
C LEU A 103 -1.54 4.17 -17.90
N ALA A 104 -2.16 4.94 -18.81
CA ALA A 104 -3.34 5.75 -18.50
C ALA A 104 -4.53 4.87 -18.07
N TYR A 105 -4.82 3.80 -18.82
CA TYR A 105 -5.88 2.85 -18.46
C TYR A 105 -5.57 2.04 -17.20
N TYR A 106 -4.29 1.73 -16.96
CA TYR A 106 -3.88 1.10 -15.71
C TYR A 106 -4.13 2.03 -14.52
N GLY A 107 -3.73 3.29 -14.61
CA GLY A 107 -3.99 4.30 -13.59
C GLY A 107 -5.49 4.51 -13.34
N TRP A 108 -6.30 4.54 -14.41
CA TRP A 108 -7.76 4.58 -14.34
C TRP A 108 -8.33 3.39 -13.56
N GLY A 109 -7.96 2.17 -13.95
CA GLY A 109 -8.41 0.96 -13.27
C GLY A 109 -7.96 0.90 -11.80
N LEU A 110 -6.71 1.30 -11.52
CA LEU A 110 -6.17 1.34 -10.16
C LEU A 110 -6.89 2.38 -9.29
N ALA A 111 -7.18 3.56 -9.83
CA ALA A 111 -7.93 4.59 -9.11
C ALA A 111 -9.32 4.08 -8.71
N TRP A 112 -10.06 3.46 -9.65
CA TRP A 112 -11.37 2.87 -9.34
C TRP A 112 -11.30 1.74 -8.33
N TRP A 113 -10.28 0.87 -8.41
CA TRP A 113 -10.03 -0.20 -7.45
C TRP A 113 -9.80 0.35 -6.05
N LEU A 114 -8.89 1.32 -5.92
CA LEU A 114 -8.52 1.90 -4.62
C LEU A 114 -9.67 2.71 -4.03
N LEU A 115 -10.30 3.61 -4.81
CA LEU A 115 -11.43 4.41 -4.33
C LEU A 115 -12.61 3.54 -3.90
N ASN A 116 -12.90 2.47 -4.65
CA ASN A 116 -13.95 1.53 -4.32
C ASN A 116 -13.68 0.81 -3.01
N GLY A 117 -12.46 0.26 -2.84
CA GLY A 117 -12.09 -0.45 -1.61
C GLY A 117 -12.04 0.45 -0.38
N ILE A 118 -11.48 1.67 -0.52
CA ILE A 118 -11.45 2.66 0.58
C ILE A 118 -12.87 3.05 0.97
N HIS A 119 -13.71 3.35 -0.02
CA HIS A 119 -15.10 3.73 0.24
C HIS A 119 -15.88 2.61 0.93
N GLU A 120 -15.72 1.38 0.49
CA GLU A 120 -16.39 0.23 1.06
C GLU A 120 -15.99 0.00 2.53
N ILE A 121 -14.71 0.17 2.83
CA ILE A 121 -14.20 0.08 4.19
C ILE A 121 -14.79 1.21 5.06
N ASP A 122 -14.81 2.44 4.56
CA ASP A 122 -15.33 3.60 5.28
C ASP A 122 -16.85 3.52 5.52
N ALA A 123 -17.61 3.01 4.54
CA ALA A 123 -19.06 2.93 4.61
C ALA A 123 -19.59 1.82 5.53
N TYR A 124 -18.88 0.69 5.62
CA TYR A 124 -19.39 -0.51 6.31
C TYR A 124 -18.62 -0.89 7.56
N LEU A 125 -17.43 -0.34 7.81
CA LEU A 125 -16.66 -0.67 9.00
C LEU A 125 -16.64 0.50 10.00
N LEU A 126 -16.53 0.16 11.26
CA LEU A 126 -16.35 1.15 12.32
C LEU A 126 -15.01 1.89 12.12
N PRO A 127 -14.93 3.21 12.39
CA PRO A 127 -13.69 3.98 12.22
C PRO A 127 -12.46 3.40 12.93
N ARG A 128 -12.68 2.66 14.04
CA ARG A 128 -11.60 1.97 14.77
C ARG A 128 -11.03 0.77 14.00
N ILE A 129 -11.81 0.10 13.17
CA ILE A 129 -11.40 -1.09 12.40
C ILE A 129 -10.86 -0.68 11.01
N ALA A 130 -11.22 0.51 10.55
CA ALA A 130 -10.85 1.00 9.22
C ALA A 130 -9.34 0.93 8.90
N PRO A 131 -8.41 1.35 9.78
CA PRO A 131 -6.98 1.26 9.49
C PRO A 131 -6.48 -0.18 9.36
N ASP A 132 -7.07 -1.14 10.10
CA ASP A 132 -6.71 -2.56 10.00
C ASP A 132 -7.16 -3.14 8.64
N ALA A 133 -8.40 -2.85 8.24
CA ALA A 133 -8.94 -3.28 6.96
C ALA A 133 -8.20 -2.62 5.78
N LEU A 134 -7.83 -1.35 5.89
CA LEU A 134 -7.03 -0.64 4.87
C LEU A 134 -5.63 -1.25 4.72
N LEU A 135 -4.99 -1.66 5.83
CA LEU A 135 -3.70 -2.35 5.77
C LEU A 135 -3.82 -3.69 5.06
N ALA A 136 -4.85 -4.48 5.37
CA ALA A 136 -5.10 -5.75 4.70
C ALA A 136 -5.42 -5.54 3.20
N PHE A 137 -6.22 -4.52 2.87
CA PHE A 137 -6.54 -4.15 1.48
C PHE A 137 -5.30 -3.66 0.70
N ALA A 138 -4.43 -2.86 1.33
CA ALA A 138 -3.17 -2.45 0.74
C ALA A 138 -2.25 -3.65 0.48
N ALA A 139 -2.12 -4.57 1.46
CA ALA A 139 -1.35 -5.79 1.32
C ALA A 139 -1.87 -6.68 0.17
N LEU A 140 -3.19 -6.85 0.07
CA LEU A 140 -3.85 -7.58 -1.02
C LEU A 140 -3.58 -6.92 -2.38
N THR A 141 -3.71 -5.60 -2.47
CA THR A 141 -3.46 -4.83 -3.69
C THR A 141 -2.01 -4.98 -4.15
N GLY A 142 -1.06 -4.85 -3.23
CA GLY A 142 0.36 -5.02 -3.51
C GLY A 142 0.69 -6.43 -3.99
N TRP A 143 0.12 -7.45 -3.35
CA TRP A 143 0.30 -8.85 -3.74
C TRP A 143 -0.29 -9.15 -5.12
N LEU A 144 -1.52 -8.70 -5.41
CA LEU A 144 -2.13 -8.88 -6.73
C LEU A 144 -1.28 -8.24 -7.83
N ALA A 145 -0.81 -7.00 -7.61
CA ALA A 145 0.07 -6.32 -8.54
C ALA A 145 1.38 -7.09 -8.76
N ALA A 146 2.02 -7.58 -7.69
CA ALA A 146 3.25 -8.36 -7.75
C ALA A 146 3.06 -9.71 -8.45
N GLU A 147 1.96 -10.41 -8.21
CA GLU A 147 1.68 -11.70 -8.84
C GLU A 147 1.41 -11.55 -10.36
N VAL A 148 0.73 -10.46 -10.77
CA VAL A 148 0.57 -10.11 -12.19
C VAL A 148 1.92 -9.73 -12.79
N HIS A 149 2.74 -8.94 -12.07
CA HIS A 149 4.10 -8.56 -12.50
C HIS A 149 4.99 -9.79 -12.74
N ARG A 150 4.93 -10.79 -11.87
CA ARG A 150 5.69 -12.04 -12.01
C ARG A 150 5.39 -12.75 -13.33
N ARG A 151 4.14 -12.74 -13.77
CA ARG A 151 3.71 -13.38 -15.03
C ARG A 151 3.94 -12.49 -16.26
N ARG A 152 3.79 -11.19 -16.08
CA ARG A 152 3.87 -10.16 -17.14
C ARG A 152 4.54 -8.90 -16.57
N PRO A 153 5.87 -8.83 -16.61
CA PRO A 153 6.62 -7.72 -16.03
C PRO A 153 6.16 -6.36 -16.56
N ALA A 154 5.82 -5.44 -15.65
CA ALA A 154 5.44 -4.06 -15.94
C ALA A 154 5.89 -3.13 -14.81
N GLY A 155 6.53 -2.01 -15.15
CA GLY A 155 6.99 -1.02 -14.17
C GLY A 155 5.85 -0.50 -13.29
N ALA A 156 4.67 -0.23 -13.88
CA ALA A 156 3.50 0.24 -13.14
C ALA A 156 3.05 -0.72 -12.04
N LEU A 157 3.09 -2.04 -12.29
CA LEU A 157 2.75 -3.06 -11.30
C LEU A 157 3.76 -3.11 -10.14
N ALA A 158 5.06 -2.97 -10.44
CA ALA A 158 6.09 -2.88 -9.40
C ALA A 158 5.93 -1.60 -8.56
N VAL A 159 5.57 -0.47 -9.18
CA VAL A 159 5.27 0.79 -8.48
C VAL A 159 4.02 0.65 -7.61
N SER A 160 2.97 -0.03 -8.08
CA SER A 160 1.76 -0.28 -7.26
C SER A 160 2.07 -1.16 -6.04
N THR A 161 2.93 -2.18 -6.19
CA THR A 161 3.41 -2.98 -5.05
C THR A 161 4.18 -2.13 -4.06
N LEU A 162 5.09 -1.26 -4.53
CA LEU A 162 5.79 -0.31 -3.68
C LEU A 162 4.81 0.62 -2.95
N GLY A 163 3.85 1.21 -3.66
CA GLY A 163 2.84 2.10 -3.06
C GLY A 163 2.03 1.42 -1.95
N ALA A 164 1.68 0.15 -2.15
CA ALA A 164 0.99 -0.64 -1.13
C ALA A 164 1.85 -0.86 0.14
N LEU A 165 3.15 -1.10 -0.01
CA LEU A 165 4.07 -1.23 1.12
C LEU A 165 4.31 0.12 1.82
N VAL A 166 4.43 1.22 1.06
CA VAL A 166 4.56 2.57 1.62
C VAL A 166 3.33 2.95 2.44
N ALA A 167 2.14 2.59 1.99
CA ALA A 167 0.90 2.88 2.71
C ALA A 167 0.83 2.25 4.11
N ALA A 168 1.60 1.19 4.39
CA ALA A 168 1.63 0.56 5.70
C ALA A 168 2.20 1.48 6.81
N ALA A 169 3.10 2.41 6.48
CA ALA A 169 3.68 3.33 7.46
C ALA A 169 2.65 4.31 8.06
N PRO A 170 1.90 5.11 7.28
CA PRO A 170 0.85 5.97 7.84
C PRO A 170 -0.29 5.16 8.48
N LEU A 171 -0.60 3.95 7.97
CA LEU A 171 -1.60 3.08 8.58
C LEU A 171 -1.16 2.55 9.94
N ALA A 172 0.13 2.23 10.14
CA ALA A 172 0.67 1.86 11.46
C ALA A 172 0.53 2.99 12.49
N LEU A 173 0.77 4.25 12.07
CA LEU A 173 0.55 5.42 12.91
C LEU A 173 -0.93 5.58 13.26
N TRP A 174 -1.81 5.49 12.27
CA TRP A 174 -3.26 5.59 12.49
C TRP A 174 -3.78 4.48 13.40
N GLN A 175 -3.30 3.23 13.25
CA GLN A 175 -3.62 2.13 14.17
C GLN A 175 -3.18 2.42 15.61
N SER A 176 -2.01 3.04 15.79
CA SER A 176 -1.54 3.43 17.12
C SER A 176 -2.41 4.50 17.78
N GLU A 177 -2.97 5.42 16.99
CA GLU A 177 -3.95 6.40 17.47
C GLU A 177 -5.30 5.75 17.79
N ALA A 178 -5.77 4.85 16.92
CA ALA A 178 -7.08 4.20 17.06
C ALA A 178 -7.14 3.14 18.20
N HIS A 179 -6.03 2.41 18.42
CA HIS A 179 -5.97 1.24 19.30
C HIS A 179 -4.87 1.30 20.37
N ALA A 180 -4.13 2.40 20.47
CA ALA A 180 -2.95 2.59 21.30
C ALA A 180 -1.69 1.81 20.83
N GLN A 181 -1.80 0.80 19.97
CA GLN A 181 -0.67 0.09 19.36
C GLN A 181 -1.10 -0.64 18.07
N PRO A 182 -0.18 -0.89 17.09
CA PRO A 182 -0.53 -1.40 15.76
C PRO A 182 -1.17 -2.80 15.74
N PHE A 183 -0.86 -3.64 16.72
CA PHE A 183 -1.30 -5.05 16.75
C PHE A 183 -2.57 -5.29 17.57
N ALA A 184 -3.17 -4.24 18.15
CA ALA A 184 -4.40 -4.39 18.93
C ALA A 184 -5.62 -4.61 18.03
N GLY A 185 -6.72 -5.06 18.60
CA GLY A 185 -7.95 -5.32 17.87
C GLY A 185 -7.76 -6.33 16.73
N HIS A 186 -8.11 -5.93 15.52
CA HIS A 186 -7.89 -6.72 14.30
C HIS A 186 -6.50 -6.46 13.67
N GLY A 187 -5.71 -5.52 14.23
CA GLY A 187 -4.39 -5.17 13.75
C GLY A 187 -3.44 -6.34 13.63
N LEU A 188 -3.45 -7.28 14.60
CA LEU A 188 -2.63 -8.50 14.52
C LEU A 188 -2.88 -9.28 13.21
N TRP A 189 -4.13 -9.48 12.85
CA TRP A 189 -4.49 -10.21 11.63
C TRP A 189 -4.12 -9.42 10.37
N ALA A 190 -4.30 -8.10 10.38
CA ALA A 190 -3.89 -7.23 9.29
C ALA A 190 -2.38 -7.24 9.08
N TRP A 191 -1.57 -7.21 10.16
CA TRP A 191 -0.12 -7.31 10.08
C TRP A 191 0.37 -8.70 9.68
N LEU A 192 -0.31 -9.77 10.10
CA LEU A 192 -0.02 -11.13 9.60
C LEU A 192 -0.29 -11.23 8.09
N ALA A 193 -1.43 -10.71 7.63
CA ALA A 193 -1.73 -10.63 6.20
C ALA A 193 -0.67 -9.79 5.45
N PHE A 194 -0.31 -8.62 5.98
CA PHE A 194 0.75 -7.77 5.43
C PHE A 194 2.09 -8.51 5.37
N ALA A 195 2.48 -9.24 6.43
CA ALA A 195 3.71 -10.02 6.48
C ALA A 195 3.73 -11.11 5.38
N LEU A 196 2.68 -11.93 5.32
CA LEU A 196 2.60 -13.04 4.38
C LEU A 196 2.53 -12.55 2.91
N LEU A 197 1.62 -11.62 2.64
CA LEU A 197 1.42 -11.08 1.29
C LEU A 197 2.59 -10.19 0.86
N GLY A 198 3.21 -9.44 1.78
CA GLY A 198 4.38 -8.62 1.51
C GLY A 198 5.61 -9.45 1.16
N VAL A 199 5.93 -10.50 1.94
CA VAL A 199 7.01 -11.44 1.60
C VAL A 199 6.74 -12.08 0.23
N ARG A 200 5.50 -12.52 -0.03
CA ARG A 200 5.12 -13.07 -1.33
C ARG A 200 5.30 -12.06 -2.46
N SER A 201 4.95 -10.80 -2.22
CA SER A 201 5.12 -9.69 -3.17
C SER A 201 6.60 -9.48 -3.52
N LEU A 202 7.47 -9.44 -2.52
CA LEU A 202 8.92 -9.30 -2.72
C LEU A 202 9.50 -10.49 -3.48
N LEU A 203 9.04 -11.71 -3.19
CA LEU A 203 9.43 -12.91 -3.95
C LEU A 203 8.98 -12.82 -5.42
N CYS A 204 7.79 -12.28 -5.71
CA CYS A 204 7.32 -12.06 -7.08
C CYS A 204 8.14 -11.00 -7.82
N LEU A 205 8.68 -10.02 -7.10
CA LEU A 205 9.54 -8.97 -7.65
C LEU A 205 11.02 -9.34 -7.73
N ARG A 206 11.42 -10.50 -7.20
CA ARG A 206 12.83 -10.94 -7.10
C ARG A 206 13.60 -10.81 -8.41
N ASP A 207 12.96 -11.19 -9.51
CA ASP A 207 13.59 -11.19 -10.84
C ASP A 207 13.37 -9.89 -11.62
N SER A 208 12.68 -8.90 -10.99
CA SER A 208 12.43 -7.60 -11.60
C SER A 208 13.69 -6.75 -11.66
N GLY A 209 14.05 -6.26 -12.85
CA GLY A 209 15.09 -5.24 -13.01
C GLY A 209 14.63 -3.81 -12.67
N HIS A 210 13.36 -3.62 -12.30
CA HIS A 210 12.81 -2.29 -12.03
C HIS A 210 13.22 -1.78 -10.64
N ARG A 211 13.63 -0.50 -10.55
CA ARG A 211 14.06 0.13 -9.28
C ARG A 211 13.01 0.07 -8.18
N ALA A 212 11.72 0.05 -8.53
CA ALA A 212 10.63 -0.08 -7.56
C ALA A 212 10.67 -1.38 -6.76
N ALA A 213 11.25 -2.46 -7.28
CA ALA A 213 11.40 -3.72 -6.54
C ALA A 213 12.36 -3.55 -5.34
N ALA A 214 13.51 -2.93 -5.57
CA ALA A 214 14.47 -2.65 -4.51
C ALA A 214 13.91 -1.60 -3.51
N ALA A 215 13.20 -0.57 -4.01
CA ALA A 215 12.51 0.40 -3.16
C ALA A 215 11.41 -0.26 -2.31
N ALA A 216 10.71 -1.27 -2.84
CA ALA A 216 9.71 -2.04 -2.10
C ALA A 216 10.34 -2.81 -0.93
N GLN A 217 11.49 -3.48 -1.15
CA GLN A 217 12.22 -4.16 -0.08
C GLN A 217 12.80 -3.18 0.95
N PHE A 218 13.30 -2.03 0.49
CA PHE A 218 13.76 -0.95 1.36
C PHE A 218 12.64 -0.46 2.28
N THR A 219 11.47 -0.15 1.72
CA THR A 219 10.29 0.27 2.48
C THR A 219 9.83 -0.81 3.45
N TRP A 220 9.86 -2.08 3.05
CA TRP A 220 9.55 -3.22 3.90
C TRP A 220 10.31 -3.20 5.22
N TRP A 221 11.62 -3.00 5.18
CA TRP A 221 12.45 -2.97 6.38
C TRP A 221 12.17 -1.74 7.26
N LEU A 222 11.94 -0.58 6.64
CA LEU A 222 11.60 0.64 7.38
C LEU A 222 10.24 0.54 8.08
N VAL A 223 9.26 -0.05 7.41
CA VAL A 223 7.91 -0.26 7.98
C VAL A 223 7.98 -1.16 9.22
N TRP A 224 8.75 -2.25 9.18
CA TRP A 224 8.90 -3.12 10.35
C TRP A 224 9.66 -2.45 11.49
N ALA A 225 10.68 -1.65 11.21
CA ALA A 225 11.37 -0.87 12.23
C ALA A 225 10.42 0.14 12.89
N LEU A 226 9.62 0.88 12.08
CA LEU A 226 8.62 1.83 12.59
C LEU A 226 7.57 1.11 13.45
N THR A 227 6.98 0.04 12.95
CA THR A 227 5.92 -0.70 13.66
C THR A 227 6.44 -1.31 14.96
N GLY A 228 7.69 -1.81 14.95
CA GLY A 228 8.37 -2.27 16.14
C GLY A 228 8.57 -1.16 17.17
N SER A 229 8.96 0.05 16.75
CA SER A 229 9.09 1.21 17.63
C SER A 229 7.77 1.62 18.28
N LEU A 230 6.68 1.63 17.50
CA LEU A 230 5.34 1.94 18.02
C LEU A 230 4.87 0.91 19.07
N LEU A 231 5.14 -0.38 18.82
CA LEU A 231 4.83 -1.43 19.78
C LEU A 231 5.65 -1.29 21.05
N LEU A 232 6.96 -1.05 20.94
CA LEU A 232 7.85 -0.94 22.09
C LEU A 232 7.60 0.34 22.90
N ASP A 233 7.19 1.43 22.25
CA ASP A 233 6.74 2.65 22.94
C ASP A 233 5.50 2.36 23.81
N TRP A 234 4.51 1.68 23.26
CA TRP A 234 3.33 1.28 23.99
C TRP A 234 3.65 0.31 25.14
N LEU A 235 4.48 -0.71 24.90
CA LEU A 235 4.91 -1.65 25.94
C LEU A 235 5.64 -0.93 27.08
N GLY A 236 6.56 -0.02 26.74
CA GLY A 236 7.26 0.79 27.73
C GLY A 236 6.33 1.64 28.60
N GLY A 237 5.26 2.17 28.00
CA GLY A 237 4.22 2.93 28.72
C GLY A 237 3.31 2.08 29.61
N ARG A 238 3.28 0.74 29.44
CA ARG A 238 2.46 -0.19 30.26
C ARG A 238 3.18 -0.71 31.49
N ILE A 239 4.49 -0.62 31.55
CA ILE A 239 5.29 -1.10 32.68
C ILE A 239 5.27 -0.03 33.77
N ALA A 240 4.58 -0.32 34.89
CA ALA A 240 4.51 0.59 36.01
C ALA A 240 5.90 0.86 36.60
N GLY A 241 6.20 2.13 36.90
CA GLY A 241 7.49 2.53 37.47
C GLY A 241 8.65 2.62 36.47
N LEU A 242 8.42 2.36 35.19
CA LEU A 242 9.44 2.52 34.16
C LEU A 242 9.59 4.02 33.82
N ALA A 243 10.79 4.57 33.98
CA ALA A 243 11.07 5.96 33.65
C ALA A 243 11.13 6.20 32.14
N ASP A 244 10.94 7.45 31.73
CA ASP A 244 10.93 7.86 30.31
C ASP A 244 12.21 7.48 29.56
N GLY A 245 13.37 7.41 30.23
CA GLY A 245 14.61 7.00 29.61
C GLY A 245 14.57 5.58 29.04
N TRP A 246 13.91 4.65 29.72
CA TRP A 246 13.68 3.29 29.22
C TRP A 246 12.76 3.27 28.00
N ARG A 247 11.67 4.03 28.08
CA ARG A 247 10.70 4.12 26.97
C ARG A 247 11.38 4.66 25.71
N GLN A 248 12.20 5.71 25.85
CA GLN A 248 12.98 6.26 24.73
C GLN A 248 14.01 5.24 24.19
N ALA A 249 14.68 4.52 25.07
CA ALA A 249 15.61 3.45 24.67
C ALA A 249 14.89 2.36 23.86
N LEU A 250 13.73 1.90 24.32
CA LEU A 250 12.92 0.89 23.64
C LEU A 250 12.51 1.31 22.21
N VAL A 251 12.12 2.58 22.03
CA VAL A 251 11.71 3.11 20.69
C VAL A 251 12.87 3.03 19.68
N ALA A 252 14.12 3.20 20.11
CA ALA A 252 15.27 3.14 19.21
C ALA A 252 15.73 1.71 18.87
N LEU A 253 15.38 0.70 19.69
CA LEU A 253 15.88 -0.67 19.51
C LEU A 253 15.64 -1.26 18.13
N PRO A 254 14.44 -1.14 17.49
CA PRO A 254 14.23 -1.69 16.16
C PRO A 254 15.15 -1.07 15.10
N TRP A 255 15.42 0.23 15.21
CA TRP A 255 16.31 0.95 14.30
C TRP A 255 17.76 0.55 14.51
N LEU A 256 18.22 0.38 15.77
CA LEU A 256 19.55 -0.15 16.10
C LEU A 256 19.73 -1.58 15.60
N LEU A 257 18.72 -2.41 15.77
CA LEU A 257 18.72 -3.79 15.25
C LEU A 257 18.84 -3.79 13.73
N LEU A 258 18.08 -2.93 13.04
CA LEU A 258 18.14 -2.79 11.59
C LEU A 258 19.53 -2.29 11.14
N ALA A 259 20.12 -1.29 11.84
CA ALA A 259 21.48 -0.83 11.58
C ALA A 259 22.51 -1.95 11.75
N MET A 260 22.45 -2.67 12.87
CA MET A 260 23.34 -3.80 13.17
C MET A 260 23.23 -4.90 12.10
N LEU A 261 22.00 -5.27 11.69
CA LEU A 261 21.80 -6.26 10.64
C LEU A 261 22.34 -5.75 9.28
N ALA A 262 22.15 -4.47 8.96
CA ALA A 262 22.66 -3.88 7.73
C ALA A 262 24.21 -3.82 7.70
N LEU A 263 24.86 -3.63 8.85
CA LEU A 263 26.33 -3.60 8.96
C LEU A 263 26.94 -5.00 8.96
N TYR A 264 26.41 -5.93 9.75
CA TYR A 264 27.06 -7.21 10.03
C TYR A 264 26.42 -8.43 9.35
N ARG A 265 25.14 -8.34 8.95
CA ARG A 265 24.36 -9.45 8.39
C ARG A 265 23.59 -9.05 7.13
N TRP A 266 24.18 -8.21 6.29
CA TRP A 266 23.55 -7.67 5.10
C TRP A 266 22.85 -8.72 4.23
N ARG A 267 23.45 -9.92 4.09
CA ARG A 267 22.87 -11.02 3.29
C ARG A 267 21.46 -11.42 3.74
N TRP A 268 21.13 -11.23 5.01
CA TRP A 268 19.77 -11.52 5.52
C TRP A 268 18.77 -10.44 5.06
N LEU A 269 19.20 -9.19 5.07
CA LEU A 269 18.37 -8.07 4.64
C LEU A 269 18.24 -8.00 3.11
N SER A 270 19.24 -8.48 2.36
CA SER A 270 19.17 -8.47 0.89
C SER A 270 18.21 -9.51 0.32
N MET A 271 17.90 -10.58 1.06
CA MET A 271 16.88 -11.54 0.61
C MET A 271 15.46 -10.91 0.65
N PRO A 272 14.58 -11.17 -0.34
CA PRO A 272 14.75 -12.13 -1.44
C PRO A 272 15.37 -11.57 -2.73
N LEU A 273 15.64 -10.27 -2.84
CA LEU A 273 16.18 -9.65 -4.06
C LEU A 273 17.68 -9.95 -4.30
N GLY A 274 18.43 -10.29 -3.24
CA GLY A 274 19.84 -10.61 -3.30
C GLY A 274 20.68 -9.43 -3.81
N GLU A 275 21.58 -9.67 -4.75
CA GLU A 275 22.53 -8.69 -5.31
C GLU A 275 21.85 -7.43 -5.87
N ARG A 276 20.60 -7.54 -6.34
CA ARG A 276 19.84 -6.38 -6.84
C ARG A 276 19.50 -5.35 -5.75
N PHE A 277 19.56 -5.77 -4.48
CA PHE A 277 19.35 -4.90 -3.34
C PHE A 277 20.67 -4.34 -2.76
N ASP A 278 21.83 -4.89 -3.14
CA ASP A 278 23.13 -4.50 -2.55
C ASP A 278 23.45 -3.01 -2.71
N GLY A 279 23.11 -2.42 -3.86
CA GLY A 279 23.27 -0.98 -4.09
C GLY A 279 22.38 -0.07 -3.22
N TRP A 280 21.49 -0.66 -2.39
CA TRP A 280 20.61 0.09 -1.47
C TRP A 280 21.12 0.08 -0.02
N ARG A 281 22.20 -0.65 0.27
CA ARG A 281 22.77 -0.77 1.63
C ARG A 281 23.10 0.58 2.25
N GLU A 282 23.85 1.40 1.52
CA GLU A 282 24.25 2.74 1.99
C GLU A 282 23.06 3.64 2.24
N ARG A 283 22.05 3.58 1.33
CA ARG A 283 20.81 4.35 1.48
C ARG A 283 20.01 3.90 2.70
N LEU A 284 19.94 2.58 2.94
CA LEU A 284 19.25 2.05 4.11
C LEU A 284 19.94 2.52 5.39
N LEU A 285 21.27 2.41 5.47
CA LEU A 285 22.05 2.90 6.60
C LEU A 285 21.88 4.41 6.79
N ALA A 286 21.94 5.19 5.71
CA ALA A 286 21.76 6.64 5.78
C ALA A 286 20.40 7.02 6.36
N VAL A 287 19.30 6.37 5.92
CA VAL A 287 17.95 6.63 6.45
C VAL A 287 17.84 6.14 7.90
N VAL A 288 18.36 4.97 8.24
CA VAL A 288 18.32 4.43 9.60
C VAL A 288 19.09 5.34 10.56
N PHE A 289 20.29 5.80 10.19
CA PHE A 289 21.05 6.74 11.03
C PHE A 289 20.43 8.12 11.10
N ALA A 290 19.78 8.60 10.01
CA ALA A 290 18.98 9.83 10.07
C ALA A 290 17.81 9.71 11.07
N MET A 291 17.11 8.57 11.08
CA MET A 291 16.02 8.31 12.04
C MET A 291 16.56 8.21 13.48
N LEU A 292 17.68 7.53 13.69
CA LEU A 292 18.36 7.50 15.01
C LEU A 292 18.86 8.89 15.44
N GLY A 293 19.34 9.71 14.51
CA GLY A 293 19.71 11.09 14.78
C GLY A 293 18.54 11.97 15.19
N LEU A 294 17.41 11.85 14.50
CA LEU A 294 16.16 12.56 14.87
C LEU A 294 15.64 12.08 16.23
N TRP A 295 15.66 10.77 16.48
CA TRP A 295 15.34 10.22 17.78
C TRP A 295 16.26 10.77 18.86
N TRP A 296 17.56 10.84 18.61
CA TRP A 296 18.54 11.38 19.56
C TRP A 296 18.22 12.84 19.94
N VAL A 297 17.99 13.70 18.94
CA VAL A 297 17.61 15.09 19.18
C VAL A 297 16.33 15.15 20.01
N ALA A 298 15.32 14.34 19.70
CA ALA A 298 14.08 14.26 20.46
C ALA A 298 14.32 13.78 21.92
N ALA A 299 15.24 12.84 22.10
CA ALA A 299 15.61 12.34 23.43
C ALA A 299 16.33 13.38 24.32
N LEU A 300 17.11 14.30 23.73
CA LEU A 300 17.74 15.41 24.45
C LEU A 300 16.73 16.39 25.06
N LEU A 301 15.52 16.47 24.50
CA LEU A 301 14.46 17.32 24.98
C LEU A 301 13.61 16.70 26.09
N ARG A 302 13.94 15.49 26.54
CA ARG A 302 13.17 14.73 27.53
C ARG A 302 14.02 14.41 28.76
N ALA A 303 13.36 14.26 29.92
CA ALA A 303 14.03 13.84 31.14
C ALA A 303 14.47 12.37 31.06
N GLY A 304 15.77 12.12 31.15
CA GLY A 304 16.40 10.78 31.06
C GLY A 304 16.35 10.03 32.38
N GLY A 305 15.18 9.73 32.95
CA GLY A 305 15.10 8.93 34.18
C GLY A 305 15.51 7.47 33.97
N ALA A 306 16.13 6.84 34.99
CA ALA A 306 16.61 5.46 34.96
C ALA A 306 15.76 4.48 35.79
N ALA A 307 14.76 4.97 36.56
CA ALA A 307 13.94 4.08 37.41
C ALA A 307 13.36 2.90 36.62
N PRO A 308 13.31 1.70 37.18
CA PRO A 308 13.57 1.32 38.57
C PRO A 308 15.05 1.17 38.97
N LEU A 309 16.00 1.31 38.04
CA LEU A 309 17.42 1.26 38.36
C LEU A 309 17.88 2.61 38.93
N PRO A 310 18.93 2.58 39.84
CA PRO A 310 19.58 3.82 40.25
C PRO A 310 20.21 4.51 39.04
N TRP A 311 20.13 5.83 39.03
CA TRP A 311 20.76 6.61 37.97
C TRP A 311 22.28 6.55 38.13
N VAL A 312 22.95 5.98 37.13
CA VAL A 312 24.42 5.90 37.08
C VAL A 312 24.85 6.50 35.73
N PRO A 313 25.72 7.53 35.72
CA PRO A 313 26.26 8.08 34.48
C PRO A 313 26.82 7.00 33.57
N LEU A 314 26.58 7.09 32.27
CA LEU A 314 26.98 6.16 31.21
C LEU A 314 26.29 4.77 31.27
N LEU A 315 25.64 4.40 32.36
CA LEU A 315 24.91 3.12 32.49
C LEU A 315 23.36 3.33 32.48
N ASN A 316 22.92 4.54 32.28
CA ASN A 316 21.52 4.85 32.07
C ASN A 316 21.04 4.24 30.74
N PRO A 317 19.85 3.62 30.68
CA PRO A 317 19.33 2.97 29.47
C PRO A 317 19.34 3.86 28.23
N LEU A 318 19.00 5.14 28.38
CA LEU A 318 19.02 6.10 27.30
C LEU A 318 20.43 6.32 26.76
N GLU A 319 21.40 6.54 27.68
CA GLU A 319 22.81 6.77 27.35
C GLU A 319 23.44 5.53 26.69
N LEU A 320 23.12 4.33 27.18
CA LEU A 320 23.60 3.08 26.58
C LEU A 320 23.12 2.92 25.11
N VAL A 321 21.88 3.26 24.84
CA VAL A 321 21.32 3.21 23.48
C VAL A 321 21.93 4.30 22.60
N GLN A 322 22.18 5.48 23.15
CA GLN A 322 22.90 6.57 22.47
C GLN A 322 24.34 6.18 22.14
N LEU A 323 25.06 5.56 23.08
CA LEU A 323 26.41 5.02 22.85
C LEU A 323 26.39 3.91 21.79
N ALA A 324 25.41 3.00 21.85
CA ALA A 324 25.27 1.97 20.84
C ALA A 324 25.04 2.56 19.43
N ALA A 325 24.23 3.63 19.33
CA ALA A 325 24.02 4.32 18.06
C ALA A 325 25.32 4.96 17.53
N LEU A 326 26.13 5.56 18.42
CA LEU A 326 27.43 6.14 18.05
C LEU A 326 28.45 5.07 17.63
N VAL A 327 28.47 3.94 18.30
CA VAL A 327 29.41 2.83 17.97
C VAL A 327 29.07 2.21 16.61
N LEU A 328 27.80 2.22 16.21
CA LEU A 328 27.35 1.68 14.93
C LEU A 328 27.51 2.69 13.78
N ALA A 329 27.49 4.01 14.06
CA ALA A 329 27.65 5.08 13.07
C ALA A 329 29.11 5.22 12.60
#